data_f34378d43e7d42d386b9c2b774d8fc53
#
_entry.id   f34378d43e7d42d386b9c2b774d8fc53
#
_cell.length_a   1.000
_cell.length_b   1.000
_cell.length_c   1.000
_cell.angle_alpha   90.00
_cell.angle_beta   90.00
_cell.angle_gamma   90.00
#
_symmetry.space_group_name_H-M   'P 1'
#
loop_
_entity.id
_entity.type
_entity.pdbx_description
1 polymer ?
#
loop_
_entity_poly.entity_id
_entity_poly.type
_entity_poly.pdbx_seq_one_letter_code
_entity_poly.pdbx_strand_id
1 'polypeptide(L)'
;MAAAPNGAYKTRADHPAIPLTAAQLAEAAAAVLDAGARMLHLHVRDRAGRHTLDAAAYRAAIAAIRARVGGELFLQCTSEAAGVYDAAAQRRAVDALIGADGAGVDGVDGISLAVRELAGNDADARAAAPLFGRLHARGILAQYIVYSAADIAEYHALRARGIIPAGRHSVLLVAGKREPDAIETSALDKLRRMVDALPAETPWMACAFGAHEFACLTEAARLGGHARIGFENSLVLRDGRRAADNRQLIEQFTVAGNPLHRPLAAEFRQAKVALGGDGDGDG
;
A
#
# COMPACT_ATOMS: atom_id res chain seq x y z
N MET A 1 -8.70 5.96 -5.37
CA MET A 1 -7.53 6.53 -4.65
C MET A 1 -7.30 5.77 -3.34
N ALA A 2 -6.06 5.63 -2.94
CA ALA A 2 -5.64 5.13 -1.63
C ALA A 2 -5.11 6.29 -0.78
N ALA A 3 -5.36 6.26 0.53
CA ALA A 3 -4.75 7.18 1.49
C ALA A 3 -3.62 6.48 2.27
N ALA A 4 -2.49 7.17 2.50
CA ALA A 4 -1.37 6.72 3.30
C ALA A 4 -1.08 7.76 4.41
N PRO A 5 -1.81 7.68 5.56
CA PRO A 5 -1.95 8.82 6.44
C PRO A 5 -0.73 9.13 7.32
N ASN A 6 0.22 8.21 7.49
CA ASN A 6 1.32 8.39 8.45
C ASN A 6 2.68 7.82 8.03
N GLY A 7 2.74 6.62 7.40
CA GLY A 7 3.99 5.94 7.10
C GLY A 7 4.81 5.51 8.33
N ALA A 8 6.04 5.03 8.11
CA ALA A 8 6.90 4.48 9.16
C ALA A 8 7.69 5.56 9.94
N TYR A 9 8.07 6.66 9.30
CA TYR A 9 9.11 7.56 9.82
C TYR A 9 8.59 8.86 10.42
N LYS A 10 7.58 9.49 9.79
CA LYS A 10 7.09 10.80 10.20
C LYS A 10 6.33 10.74 11.52
N THR A 11 6.46 11.80 12.30
CA THR A 11 5.89 11.96 13.64
C THR A 11 5.10 13.26 13.75
N ARG A 12 4.55 13.55 14.93
CA ARG A 12 3.90 14.84 15.20
C ARG A 12 4.84 16.03 15.20
N ALA A 13 6.15 15.80 15.33
CA ALA A 13 7.16 16.85 15.14
C ALA A 13 7.23 17.30 13.67
N ASP A 14 6.99 16.37 12.73
CA ASP A 14 6.93 16.69 11.30
C ASP A 14 5.61 17.35 10.93
N HIS A 15 4.49 16.86 11.46
CA HIS A 15 3.17 17.46 11.27
C HIS A 15 2.20 17.08 12.40
N PRO A 16 1.52 18.06 13.06
CA PRO A 16 0.66 17.80 14.22
C PRO A 16 -0.53 16.88 13.92
N ALA A 17 -1.01 16.83 12.68
CA ALA A 17 -2.14 16.00 12.26
C ALA A 17 -1.74 14.59 11.80
N ILE A 18 -0.48 14.16 11.95
CA ILE A 18 -0.07 12.78 11.67
C ILE A 18 -0.72 11.83 12.70
N PRO A 19 -1.55 10.85 12.26
CA PRO A 19 -2.22 9.92 13.16
C PRO A 19 -1.25 8.81 13.58
N LEU A 20 -1.05 8.64 14.89
CA LEU A 20 -0.13 7.64 15.44
C LEU A 20 -0.82 6.58 16.31
N THR A 21 -2.05 6.87 16.82
CA THR A 21 -2.82 5.94 17.65
C THR A 21 -3.99 5.34 16.87
N ALA A 22 -4.52 4.21 17.35
CA ALA A 22 -5.68 3.57 16.73
C ALA A 22 -6.88 4.52 16.58
N ALA A 23 -7.18 5.31 17.61
CA ALA A 23 -8.27 6.31 17.56
C ALA A 23 -8.01 7.40 16.50
N GLN A 24 -6.78 7.91 16.42
CA GLN A 24 -6.42 8.90 15.41
C GLN A 24 -6.44 8.35 13.99
N LEU A 25 -6.05 7.09 13.81
CA LEU A 25 -6.14 6.39 12.52
C LEU A 25 -7.59 6.20 12.10
N ALA A 26 -8.50 5.93 13.05
CA ALA A 26 -9.93 5.82 12.77
C ALA A 26 -10.55 7.16 12.32
N GLU A 27 -10.20 8.27 12.97
CA GLU A 27 -10.64 9.60 12.54
C GLU A 27 -10.04 10.01 11.19
N ALA A 28 -8.76 9.73 10.96
CA ALA A 28 -8.14 9.96 9.66
C ALA A 28 -8.79 9.11 8.57
N ALA A 29 -9.15 7.86 8.85
CA ALA A 29 -9.84 6.97 7.93
C ALA A 29 -11.21 7.54 7.51
N ALA A 30 -12.00 8.04 8.46
CA ALA A 30 -13.28 8.70 8.17
C ALA A 30 -13.08 9.95 7.30
N ALA A 31 -12.14 10.81 7.66
CA ALA A 31 -11.87 12.04 6.91
C ALA A 31 -11.43 11.78 5.47
N VAL A 32 -10.55 10.78 5.22
CA VAL A 32 -10.11 10.46 3.86
C VAL A 32 -11.17 9.70 3.06
N LEU A 33 -12.04 8.91 3.72
CA LEU A 33 -13.20 8.28 3.08
C LEU A 33 -14.18 9.33 2.56
N ASP A 34 -14.52 10.33 3.38
CA ASP A 34 -15.38 11.46 3.01
C ASP A 34 -14.77 12.25 1.84
N ALA A 35 -13.44 12.41 1.81
CA ALA A 35 -12.71 13.04 0.70
C ALA A 35 -12.64 12.20 -0.57
N GLY A 36 -13.13 10.95 -0.56
CA GLY A 36 -13.20 10.10 -1.75
C GLY A 36 -12.15 9.00 -1.84
N ALA A 37 -11.30 8.79 -0.83
CA ALA A 37 -10.46 7.59 -0.76
C ALA A 37 -11.31 6.33 -0.58
N ARG A 38 -10.85 5.20 -1.12
CA ARG A 38 -11.51 3.89 -0.97
C ARG A 38 -10.56 2.80 -0.46
N MET A 39 -9.30 3.15 -0.24
CA MET A 39 -8.28 2.29 0.34
C MET A 39 -7.48 3.09 1.36
N LEU A 40 -7.10 2.43 2.45
CA LEU A 40 -6.21 2.98 3.46
C LEU A 40 -4.97 2.09 3.56
N HIS A 41 -3.80 2.67 3.28
CA HIS A 41 -2.51 2.06 3.55
C HIS A 41 -2.11 2.36 4.99
N LEU A 42 -2.00 1.33 5.80
CA LEU A 42 -1.97 1.44 7.26
C LEU A 42 -0.58 1.11 7.82
N HIS A 43 0.00 2.06 8.54
CA HIS A 43 1.11 1.82 9.47
C HIS A 43 0.60 1.97 10.91
N VAL A 44 1.09 1.11 11.79
CA VAL A 44 0.83 1.20 13.22
C VAL A 44 2.11 1.56 13.99
N ARG A 45 1.95 2.04 15.19
CA ARG A 45 3.06 2.46 16.06
C ARG A 45 2.98 1.75 17.40
N ASP A 46 4.14 1.52 18.00
CA ASP A 46 4.24 1.06 19.38
C ASP A 46 3.87 2.19 20.37
N ARG A 47 3.88 1.89 21.67
CA ARG A 47 3.56 2.85 22.72
C ARG A 47 4.53 4.05 22.79
N ALA A 48 5.71 3.90 22.21
CA ALA A 48 6.71 4.97 22.09
C ALA A 48 6.58 5.78 20.78
N GLY A 49 5.57 5.47 19.95
CA GLY A 49 5.34 6.12 18.66
C GLY A 49 6.26 5.62 17.53
N ARG A 50 7.02 4.55 17.73
CA ARG A 50 7.93 3.98 16.74
C ARG A 50 7.18 3.00 15.84
N HIS A 51 7.65 2.86 14.61
CA HIS A 51 7.12 1.88 13.66
C HIS A 51 7.16 0.47 14.23
N THR A 52 6.06 -0.29 14.03
CA THR A 52 5.96 -1.68 14.43
C THR A 52 5.13 -2.49 13.44
N LEU A 53 5.45 -3.78 13.31
CA LEU A 53 4.66 -4.77 12.56
C LEU A 53 3.87 -5.69 13.51
N ASP A 54 3.67 -5.30 14.76
CA ASP A 54 2.96 -6.07 15.76
C ASP A 54 1.48 -6.31 15.36
N ALA A 55 1.08 -7.57 15.28
CA ALA A 55 -0.28 -7.97 14.93
C ALA A 55 -1.33 -7.46 15.94
N ALA A 56 -1.00 -7.32 17.24
CA ALA A 56 -1.93 -6.78 18.23
C ALA A 56 -2.18 -5.28 18.01
N ALA A 57 -1.15 -4.52 17.63
CA ALA A 57 -1.29 -3.11 17.27
C ALA A 57 -2.16 -2.93 16.00
N TYR A 58 -1.97 -3.78 14.99
CA TYR A 58 -2.83 -3.80 13.80
C TYR A 58 -4.27 -4.18 14.14
N ARG A 59 -4.49 -5.19 14.96
CA ARG A 59 -5.84 -5.59 15.40
C ARG A 59 -6.58 -4.42 16.06
N ALA A 60 -5.91 -3.70 16.96
CA ALA A 60 -6.50 -2.55 17.63
C ALA A 60 -6.84 -1.42 16.65
N ALA A 61 -5.93 -1.11 15.70
CA ALA A 61 -6.15 -0.07 14.71
C ALA A 61 -7.27 -0.44 13.73
N ILE A 62 -7.28 -1.66 13.20
CA ILE A 62 -8.32 -2.14 12.27
C ILE A 62 -9.69 -2.17 12.95
N ALA A 63 -9.78 -2.66 14.19
CA ALA A 63 -11.03 -2.66 14.96
C ALA A 63 -11.57 -1.24 15.13
N ALA A 64 -10.74 -0.26 15.50
CA ALA A 64 -11.13 1.14 15.64
C ALA A 64 -11.59 1.75 14.30
N ILE A 65 -10.86 1.48 13.20
CA ILE A 65 -11.23 1.95 11.87
C ILE A 65 -12.56 1.32 11.43
N ARG A 66 -12.73 0.00 11.58
CA ARG A 66 -13.99 -0.69 11.21
C ARG A 66 -15.19 -0.21 12.03
N ALA A 67 -15.00 0.06 13.32
CA ALA A 67 -16.05 0.65 14.16
C ALA A 67 -16.47 2.04 13.67
N ARG A 68 -15.54 2.82 13.09
CA ARG A 68 -15.76 4.20 12.66
C ARG A 68 -16.34 4.32 11.24
N VAL A 69 -15.89 3.46 10.31
CA VAL A 69 -16.23 3.56 8.86
C VAL A 69 -16.80 2.26 8.28
N GLY A 70 -17.04 1.23 9.08
CA GLY A 70 -17.55 -0.04 8.57
C GLY A 70 -16.62 -0.71 7.57
N GLY A 71 -17.22 -1.29 6.53
CA GLY A 71 -16.51 -1.99 5.43
C GLY A 71 -16.18 -1.13 4.23
N GLU A 72 -16.34 0.19 4.28
CA GLU A 72 -16.25 1.06 3.11
C GLU A 72 -14.81 1.27 2.59
N LEU A 73 -13.81 1.15 3.48
CA LEU A 73 -12.40 1.22 3.10
C LEU A 73 -11.80 -0.17 2.94
N PHE A 74 -11.04 -0.36 1.88
CA PHE A 74 -10.09 -1.46 1.73
C PHE A 74 -8.89 -1.19 2.63
N LEU A 75 -8.60 -2.07 3.61
CA LEU A 75 -7.49 -1.89 4.56
C LEU A 75 -6.29 -2.71 4.14
N GLN A 76 -5.22 -2.01 3.78
CA GLN A 76 -3.94 -2.59 3.43
C GLN A 76 -2.93 -2.36 4.57
N CYS A 77 -2.40 -3.43 5.15
CA CYS A 77 -1.30 -3.34 6.11
C CYS A 77 0.05 -3.28 5.38
N THR A 78 1.04 -2.67 6.01
CA THR A 78 2.41 -2.67 5.50
C THR A 78 3.22 -3.85 6.01
N SER A 79 4.23 -4.25 5.24
CA SER A 79 5.33 -5.10 5.69
C SER A 79 6.67 -4.34 5.75
N GLU A 80 6.66 -3.01 5.69
CA GLU A 80 7.88 -2.19 5.58
C GLU A 80 8.89 -2.49 6.68
N ALA A 81 10.13 -2.75 6.29
CA ALA A 81 11.24 -3.03 7.22
C ALA A 81 11.60 -1.83 8.09
N ALA A 82 11.53 -0.62 7.55
CA ALA A 82 11.89 0.65 8.18
C ALA A 82 13.27 0.66 8.88
N GLY A 83 14.20 -0.21 8.44
CA GLY A 83 15.50 -0.40 9.08
C GLY A 83 15.48 -1.13 10.42
N VAL A 84 14.30 -1.67 10.81
CA VAL A 84 14.09 -2.38 12.09
C VAL A 84 13.97 -3.89 11.89
N TYR A 85 13.38 -4.31 10.78
CA TYR A 85 13.07 -5.71 10.50
C TYR A 85 13.92 -6.23 9.34
N ASP A 86 14.51 -7.42 9.48
CA ASP A 86 15.05 -8.18 8.37
C ASP A 86 13.93 -8.90 7.58
N ALA A 87 14.25 -9.48 6.44
CA ALA A 87 13.29 -10.17 5.59
C ALA A 87 12.57 -11.32 6.31
N ALA A 88 13.27 -12.05 7.19
CA ALA A 88 12.67 -13.14 7.95
C ALA A 88 11.68 -12.63 9.00
N ALA A 89 12.02 -11.55 9.69
CA ALA A 89 11.13 -10.89 10.65
C ALA A 89 9.91 -10.29 9.99
N GLN A 90 10.06 -9.66 8.81
CA GLN A 90 8.95 -9.18 8.00
C GLN A 90 8.00 -10.32 7.62
N ARG A 91 8.53 -11.45 7.11
CA ARG A 91 7.72 -12.62 6.76
C ARG A 91 6.93 -13.14 7.95
N ARG A 92 7.58 -13.32 9.13
CA ARG A 92 6.90 -13.75 10.36
C ARG A 92 5.80 -12.76 10.79
N ALA A 93 6.07 -11.48 10.73
CA ALA A 93 5.08 -10.45 11.08
C ALA A 93 3.85 -10.49 10.16
N VAL A 94 4.06 -10.63 8.85
CA VAL A 94 2.95 -10.78 7.89
C VAL A 94 2.20 -12.09 8.13
N ASP A 95 2.89 -13.20 8.40
CA ASP A 95 2.25 -14.48 8.76
C ASP A 95 1.37 -14.36 10.00
N ALA A 96 1.83 -13.64 11.02
CA ALA A 96 1.03 -13.36 12.22
C ALA A 96 -0.19 -12.48 11.92
N LEU A 97 -0.04 -11.49 11.01
CA LEU A 97 -1.15 -10.64 10.58
C LEU A 97 -2.24 -11.44 9.85
N ILE A 98 -1.84 -12.30 8.93
CA ILE A 98 -2.79 -13.08 8.14
C ILE A 98 -3.25 -14.38 8.83
N GLY A 99 -2.71 -14.69 10.00
CA GLY A 99 -3.07 -15.89 10.77
C GLY A 99 -2.61 -17.18 10.10
N ALA A 100 -1.34 -17.27 9.72
CA ALA A 100 -0.77 -18.49 9.17
C ALA A 100 -0.89 -19.68 10.13
N ASP A 101 -0.92 -19.39 11.43
CA ASP A 101 -1.11 -20.30 12.56
C ASP A 101 -2.56 -20.35 13.10
N GLY A 102 -3.51 -19.76 12.42
CA GLY A 102 -4.96 -19.81 12.75
C GLY A 102 -5.53 -18.56 13.44
N ALA A 103 -4.73 -17.68 14.01
CA ALA A 103 -5.17 -16.52 14.81
C ALA A 103 -4.91 -15.17 14.15
N GLY A 104 -5.25 -14.99 12.87
CA GLY A 104 -5.04 -13.77 12.11
C GLY A 104 -5.79 -12.54 12.63
N VAL A 105 -5.50 -11.41 12.03
CA VAL A 105 -6.22 -10.14 12.26
C VAL A 105 -7.36 -10.02 11.26
N ASP A 106 -8.59 -10.05 11.75
CA ASP A 106 -9.76 -9.88 10.90
C ASP A 106 -9.79 -8.50 10.27
N GLY A 107 -10.27 -8.43 9.02
CA GLY A 107 -10.44 -7.17 8.31
C GLY A 107 -9.19 -6.67 7.57
N VAL A 108 -8.12 -7.46 7.48
CA VAL A 108 -7.01 -7.22 6.55
C VAL A 108 -7.44 -7.60 5.15
N ASP A 109 -7.52 -6.61 4.25
CA ASP A 109 -7.91 -6.84 2.86
C ASP A 109 -6.70 -7.00 1.93
N GLY A 110 -5.54 -6.42 2.30
CA GLY A 110 -4.31 -6.51 1.52
C GLY A 110 -3.05 -6.25 2.35
N ILE A 111 -1.91 -6.62 1.76
CA ILE A 111 -0.57 -6.37 2.31
C ILE A 111 0.30 -5.75 1.22
N SER A 112 1.06 -4.71 1.56
CA SER A 112 2.12 -4.17 0.72
C SER A 112 3.45 -4.86 1.01
N LEU A 113 4.19 -5.22 -0.05
CA LEU A 113 5.35 -6.12 -0.01
C LEU A 113 6.47 -5.54 -0.87
N ALA A 114 7.51 -4.98 -0.27
CA ALA A 114 8.66 -4.48 -1.02
C ALA A 114 9.48 -5.65 -1.58
N VAL A 115 9.56 -5.78 -2.92
CA VAL A 115 10.27 -6.88 -3.59
C VAL A 115 11.73 -6.95 -3.13
N ARG A 116 12.43 -5.81 -3.12
CA ARG A 116 13.85 -5.71 -2.73
C ARG A 116 14.12 -6.08 -1.26
N GLU A 117 13.11 -5.94 -0.37
CA GLU A 117 13.24 -6.26 1.05
C GLU A 117 12.96 -7.73 1.33
N LEU A 118 11.94 -8.29 0.71
CA LEU A 118 11.45 -9.64 1.02
C LEU A 118 12.04 -10.74 0.15
N ALA A 119 12.51 -10.38 -1.05
CA ALA A 119 13.01 -11.30 -2.08
C ALA A 119 14.24 -10.73 -2.80
N GLY A 120 15.06 -9.92 -2.13
CA GLY A 120 16.21 -9.22 -2.71
C GLY A 120 17.40 -10.13 -3.09
N ASN A 121 17.33 -11.42 -2.77
CA ASN A 121 18.28 -12.45 -3.20
C ASN A 121 17.57 -13.80 -3.32
N ASP A 122 18.22 -14.78 -3.92
CA ASP A 122 17.65 -16.10 -4.20
C ASP A 122 17.19 -16.87 -2.95
N ALA A 123 17.88 -16.73 -1.83
CA ALA A 123 17.52 -17.39 -0.59
C ALA A 123 16.24 -16.77 0.01
N ASP A 124 16.18 -15.46 0.08
CA ASP A 124 15.01 -14.73 0.54
C ASP A 124 13.82 -14.90 -0.40
N ALA A 125 14.04 -14.91 -1.71
CA ALA A 125 12.99 -15.16 -2.70
C ALA A 125 12.34 -16.54 -2.49
N ARG A 126 13.14 -17.61 -2.32
CA ARG A 126 12.62 -18.95 -2.01
C ARG A 126 11.89 -18.98 -0.66
N ALA A 127 12.40 -18.27 0.35
CA ALA A 127 11.78 -18.19 1.67
C ALA A 127 10.48 -17.37 1.68
N ALA A 128 10.31 -16.42 0.74
CA ALA A 128 9.09 -15.62 0.60
C ALA A 128 7.96 -16.34 -0.15
N ALA A 129 8.28 -17.31 -1.02
CA ALA A 129 7.30 -18.00 -1.85
C ALA A 129 6.12 -18.60 -1.05
N PRO A 130 6.32 -19.30 0.09
CA PRO A 130 5.20 -19.81 0.90
C PRO A 130 4.29 -18.69 1.43
N LEU A 131 4.84 -17.55 1.83
CA LEU A 131 4.06 -16.38 2.27
C LEU A 131 3.19 -15.84 1.14
N PHE A 132 3.77 -15.64 -0.04
CA PHE A 132 3.03 -15.13 -1.21
C PHE A 132 1.91 -16.11 -1.62
N GLY A 133 2.19 -17.41 -1.54
CA GLY A 133 1.17 -18.46 -1.76
C GLY A 133 0.02 -18.39 -0.75
N ARG A 134 0.33 -18.16 0.55
CA ARG A 134 -0.72 -18.02 1.60
C ARG A 134 -1.57 -16.78 1.41
N LEU A 135 -0.99 -15.64 1.05
CA LEU A 135 -1.74 -14.42 0.74
C LEU A 135 -2.74 -14.68 -0.39
N HIS A 136 -2.25 -15.30 -1.48
CA HIS A 136 -3.08 -15.67 -2.62
C HIS A 136 -4.21 -16.62 -2.23
N ALA A 137 -3.91 -17.72 -1.54
CA ALA A 137 -4.89 -18.73 -1.12
C ALA A 137 -5.97 -18.17 -0.17
N ARG A 138 -5.66 -17.11 0.58
CA ARG A 138 -6.61 -16.44 1.49
C ARG A 138 -7.35 -15.26 0.86
N GLY A 139 -7.15 -14.99 -0.42
CA GLY A 139 -7.76 -13.87 -1.11
C GLY A 139 -7.29 -12.49 -0.59
N ILE A 140 -6.18 -12.44 0.15
CA ILE A 140 -5.56 -11.19 0.62
C ILE A 140 -4.75 -10.59 -0.52
N LEU A 141 -5.06 -9.36 -0.91
CA LEU A 141 -4.37 -8.72 -2.03
C LEU A 141 -2.90 -8.46 -1.70
N ALA A 142 -2.00 -9.10 -2.42
CA ALA A 142 -0.58 -8.75 -2.42
C ALA A 142 -0.35 -7.53 -3.33
N GLN A 143 0.23 -6.45 -2.79
CA GLN A 143 0.71 -5.33 -3.59
C GLN A 143 2.22 -5.26 -3.53
N TYR A 144 2.88 -5.57 -4.65
CA TYR A 144 4.33 -5.58 -4.74
C TYR A 144 4.87 -4.18 -4.98
N ILE A 145 5.73 -3.69 -4.09
CA ILE A 145 6.33 -2.35 -4.19
C ILE A 145 7.62 -2.45 -4.99
N VAL A 146 7.75 -1.59 -5.99
CA VAL A 146 8.92 -1.44 -6.85
C VAL A 146 9.33 0.03 -6.92
N TYR A 147 10.62 0.26 -6.91
CA TYR A 147 11.21 1.60 -6.85
C TYR A 147 11.99 1.95 -8.12
N SER A 148 12.23 0.98 -9.00
CA SER A 148 13.04 1.15 -10.21
C SER A 148 12.67 0.14 -11.29
N ALA A 149 13.17 0.34 -12.50
CA ALA A 149 13.06 -0.65 -13.58
C ALA A 149 13.75 -1.97 -13.24
N ALA A 150 14.82 -1.94 -12.43
CA ALA A 150 15.49 -3.15 -11.95
C ALA A 150 14.57 -3.96 -11.01
N ASP A 151 13.84 -3.31 -10.11
CA ASP A 151 12.86 -4.00 -9.26
C ASP A 151 11.71 -4.60 -10.09
N ILE A 152 11.33 -3.96 -11.20
CA ILE A 152 10.32 -4.51 -12.11
C ILE A 152 10.87 -5.74 -12.84
N ALA A 153 12.12 -5.71 -13.27
CA ALA A 153 12.77 -6.88 -13.88
C ALA A 153 12.82 -8.05 -12.86
N GLU A 154 13.17 -7.79 -11.61
CA GLU A 154 13.16 -8.81 -10.56
C GLU A 154 11.74 -9.31 -10.28
N TYR A 155 10.75 -8.43 -10.19
CA TYR A 155 9.34 -8.83 -10.08
C TYR A 155 8.91 -9.78 -11.21
N HIS A 156 9.34 -9.51 -12.46
CA HIS A 156 9.09 -10.41 -13.59
C HIS A 156 9.78 -11.76 -13.42
N ALA A 157 11.05 -11.76 -12.99
CA ALA A 157 11.81 -12.98 -12.75
C ALA A 157 11.18 -13.85 -11.66
N LEU A 158 10.71 -13.23 -10.56
CA LEU A 158 10.01 -13.92 -9.47
C LEU A 158 8.67 -14.53 -9.94
N ARG A 159 7.95 -13.85 -10.83
CA ARG A 159 6.72 -14.40 -11.44
C ARG A 159 7.03 -15.58 -12.36
N ALA A 160 8.02 -15.44 -13.23
CA ALA A 160 8.43 -16.51 -14.16
C ALA A 160 8.88 -17.78 -13.42
N ARG A 161 9.48 -17.61 -12.23
CA ARG A 161 9.92 -18.71 -11.36
C ARG A 161 8.79 -19.27 -10.48
N GLY A 162 7.57 -18.73 -10.54
CA GLY A 162 6.44 -19.13 -9.70
C GLY A 162 6.58 -18.76 -8.22
N ILE A 163 7.54 -17.91 -7.85
CA ILE A 163 7.72 -17.39 -6.48
C ILE A 163 6.58 -16.43 -6.14
N ILE A 164 6.25 -15.52 -7.06
CA ILE A 164 5.01 -14.77 -7.02
C ILE A 164 3.96 -15.58 -7.77
N PRO A 165 2.88 -16.04 -7.11
CA PRO A 165 1.86 -16.87 -7.72
C PRO A 165 1.21 -16.19 -8.93
N ALA A 166 0.81 -17.00 -9.91
CA ALA A 166 -0.14 -16.56 -10.92
C ALA A 166 -1.47 -16.21 -10.23
N GLY A 167 -2.08 -15.11 -10.63
CA GLY A 167 -3.35 -14.69 -10.08
C GLY A 167 -3.36 -13.22 -9.66
N ARG A 168 -4.25 -12.88 -8.77
CA ARG A 168 -4.60 -11.51 -8.47
C ARG A 168 -3.62 -10.83 -7.51
N HIS A 169 -2.99 -9.78 -7.98
CA HIS A 169 -2.11 -8.90 -7.22
C HIS A 169 -2.05 -7.53 -7.90
N SER A 170 -1.39 -6.58 -7.28
CA SER A 170 -1.13 -5.26 -7.88
C SER A 170 0.33 -4.84 -7.65
N VAL A 171 0.76 -3.81 -8.36
CA VAL A 171 2.10 -3.24 -8.20
C VAL A 171 1.98 -1.79 -7.74
N LEU A 172 2.81 -1.38 -6.78
CA LEU A 172 2.98 0.01 -6.37
C LEU A 172 4.30 0.53 -6.93
N LEU A 173 4.21 1.55 -7.79
CA LEU A 173 5.35 2.27 -8.36
C LEU A 173 5.71 3.45 -7.46
N VAL A 174 6.93 3.48 -6.92
CA VAL A 174 7.39 4.53 -6.03
C VAL A 174 8.27 5.52 -6.79
N ALA A 175 7.78 6.74 -6.97
CA ALA A 175 8.50 7.85 -7.60
C ALA A 175 8.98 8.87 -6.56
N GLY A 176 9.90 9.77 -6.95
CA GLY A 176 10.35 10.88 -6.11
C GLY A 176 11.21 10.50 -4.89
N LYS A 177 11.39 9.22 -4.60
CA LYS A 177 12.35 8.77 -3.58
C LYS A 177 13.74 8.71 -4.23
N ARG A 178 14.74 9.35 -3.60
CA ARG A 178 16.11 9.33 -4.09
C ARG A 178 16.71 7.94 -3.93
N GLU A 179 17.27 7.41 -5.00
CA GLU A 179 18.07 6.18 -4.97
C GLU A 179 19.56 6.57 -4.85
N PRO A 180 20.38 5.85 -4.07
CA PRO A 180 21.78 6.22 -3.81
C PRO A 180 22.63 6.36 -5.09
N ASP A 181 22.38 5.51 -6.09
CA ASP A 181 23.21 5.40 -7.31
C ASP A 181 22.46 5.82 -8.60
N ALA A 182 21.30 6.49 -8.48
CA ALA A 182 20.52 6.87 -9.64
C ALA A 182 21.09 8.13 -10.32
N ILE A 183 21.26 8.08 -11.63
CA ILE A 183 21.37 9.29 -12.47
C ILE A 183 20.14 10.13 -12.21
N GLU A 184 20.35 11.42 -11.96
CA GLU A 184 19.29 12.37 -11.61
C GLU A 184 18.31 12.51 -12.79
N THR A 185 17.24 11.74 -12.74
CA THR A 185 16.11 11.81 -13.67
C THR A 185 14.90 12.35 -12.94
N SER A 186 14.05 13.10 -13.65
CA SER A 186 12.84 13.63 -13.02
C SER A 186 11.97 12.49 -12.46
N ALA A 187 11.28 12.74 -11.36
CA ALA A 187 10.36 11.76 -10.77
C ALA A 187 9.27 11.31 -11.78
N LEU A 188 8.87 12.21 -12.66
CA LEU A 188 7.93 11.94 -13.75
C LEU A 188 8.49 10.97 -14.79
N ASP A 189 9.73 11.18 -15.22
CA ASP A 189 10.37 10.29 -16.21
C ASP A 189 10.66 8.91 -15.61
N LYS A 190 11.00 8.88 -14.33
CA LYS A 190 11.13 7.62 -13.58
C LYS A 190 9.80 6.85 -13.57
N LEU A 191 8.69 7.54 -13.25
CA LEU A 191 7.35 6.94 -13.25
C LEU A 191 7.00 6.37 -14.63
N ARG A 192 7.16 7.14 -15.70
CA ARG A 192 6.87 6.71 -17.07
C ARG A 192 7.65 5.47 -17.46
N ARG A 193 8.96 5.45 -17.22
CA ARG A 193 9.80 4.27 -17.49
C ARG A 193 9.35 3.05 -16.69
N MET A 194 8.93 3.21 -15.44
CA MET A 194 8.38 2.09 -14.66
C MET A 194 7.06 1.59 -15.23
N VAL A 195 6.18 2.49 -15.68
CA VAL A 195 4.91 2.12 -16.33
C VAL A 195 5.17 1.37 -17.64
N ASP A 196 6.09 1.86 -18.48
CA ASP A 196 6.44 1.22 -19.75
C ASP A 196 7.05 -0.18 -19.56
N ALA A 197 7.68 -0.43 -18.41
CA ALA A 197 8.25 -1.73 -18.08
C ALA A 197 7.26 -2.73 -17.47
N LEU A 198 6.05 -2.29 -17.07
CA LEU A 198 5.02 -3.18 -16.54
C LEU A 198 4.26 -3.91 -17.67
N PRO A 199 3.82 -5.17 -17.45
CA PRO A 199 2.89 -5.81 -18.36
C PRO A 199 1.58 -5.00 -18.41
N ALA A 200 1.01 -4.86 -19.62
CA ALA A 200 -0.16 -4.01 -19.88
C ALA A 200 -1.38 -4.32 -18.99
N GLU A 201 -1.53 -5.58 -18.56
CA GLU A 201 -2.67 -6.06 -17.78
C GLU A 201 -2.42 -6.04 -16.26
N THR A 202 -1.23 -5.60 -15.81
CA THR A 202 -0.92 -5.55 -14.38
C THR A 202 -1.63 -4.37 -13.73
N PRO A 203 -2.55 -4.59 -12.76
CA PRO A 203 -3.13 -3.50 -12.00
C PRO A 203 -2.03 -2.78 -11.21
N TRP A 204 -1.97 -1.46 -11.30
CA TRP A 204 -0.92 -0.71 -10.64
C TRP A 204 -1.41 0.60 -10.02
N MET A 205 -0.64 1.05 -9.07
CA MET A 205 -0.81 2.30 -8.35
C MET A 205 0.53 3.01 -8.30
N ALA A 206 0.53 4.33 -8.21
CA ALA A 206 1.74 5.10 -7.94
C ALA A 206 1.65 5.84 -6.60
N CYS A 207 2.81 6.05 -5.98
CA CYS A 207 3.02 7.09 -4.98
C CYS A 207 4.29 7.87 -5.32
N ALA A 208 4.37 9.12 -4.85
CA ALA A 208 5.55 9.95 -5.07
C ALA A 208 5.81 10.83 -3.86
N PHE A 209 7.09 11.08 -3.56
CA PHE A 209 7.49 11.79 -2.35
C PHE A 209 7.70 13.30 -2.56
N GLY A 210 7.33 14.07 -1.53
CA GLY A 210 7.54 15.51 -1.46
C GLY A 210 6.77 16.29 -2.53
N ALA A 211 7.36 17.34 -3.07
CA ALA A 211 6.75 18.22 -4.07
C ALA A 211 6.38 17.51 -5.40
N HIS A 212 6.91 16.31 -5.62
CA HIS A 212 6.63 15.53 -6.84
C HIS A 212 5.28 14.80 -6.79
N GLU A 213 4.65 14.66 -5.61
CA GLU A 213 3.43 13.85 -5.43
C GLU A 213 2.35 14.26 -6.42
N PHE A 214 1.95 15.54 -6.46
CA PHE A 214 0.82 15.97 -7.29
C PHE A 214 1.06 15.71 -8.77
N ALA A 215 2.23 16.08 -9.30
CA ALA A 215 2.54 15.92 -10.72
C ALA A 215 2.61 14.43 -11.12
N CYS A 216 3.30 13.60 -10.34
CA CYS A 216 3.43 12.17 -10.61
C CYS A 216 2.07 11.45 -10.54
N LEU A 217 1.24 11.77 -9.56
CA LEU A 217 -0.05 11.09 -9.41
C LEU A 217 -1.09 11.55 -10.44
N THR A 218 -1.03 12.80 -10.89
CA THR A 218 -1.82 13.27 -12.03
C THR A 218 -1.43 12.52 -13.31
N GLU A 219 -0.13 12.34 -13.54
CA GLU A 219 0.36 11.55 -14.69
C GLU A 219 -0.02 10.07 -14.56
N ALA A 220 0.10 9.48 -13.37
CA ALA A 220 -0.34 8.10 -13.13
C ALA A 220 -1.80 7.90 -13.52
N ALA A 221 -2.66 8.84 -13.14
CA ALA A 221 -4.08 8.82 -13.51
C ALA A 221 -4.31 8.91 -15.02
N ARG A 222 -3.55 9.79 -15.70
CA ARG A 222 -3.60 9.94 -17.16
C ARG A 222 -3.18 8.65 -17.88
N LEU A 223 -2.23 7.92 -17.31
CA LEU A 223 -1.75 6.64 -17.82
C LEU A 223 -2.61 5.44 -17.41
N GLY A 224 -3.74 5.66 -16.71
CA GLY A 224 -4.68 4.62 -16.32
C GLY A 224 -4.38 3.94 -14.99
N GLY A 225 -3.36 4.39 -14.25
CA GLY A 225 -3.03 3.90 -12.92
C GLY A 225 -3.86 4.52 -11.79
N HIS A 226 -3.66 4.01 -10.59
CA HIS A 226 -4.26 4.53 -9.36
C HIS A 226 -3.24 5.37 -8.56
N ALA A 227 -3.72 6.13 -7.58
CA ALA A 227 -2.87 6.99 -6.74
C ALA A 227 -2.95 6.61 -5.26
N ARG A 228 -1.79 6.63 -4.57
CA ARG A 228 -1.65 6.56 -3.12
C ARG A 228 -1.11 7.88 -2.61
N ILE A 229 -1.91 8.60 -1.83
CA ILE A 229 -1.75 9.99 -1.41
C ILE A 229 -1.69 10.06 0.11
N GLY A 230 -0.91 10.96 0.66
CA GLY A 230 -0.99 11.21 2.10
C GLY A 230 0.32 11.61 2.76
N PHE A 231 0.26 11.86 4.06
CA PHE A 231 1.37 12.33 4.88
C PHE A 231 2.57 11.40 4.90
N GLU A 232 2.38 10.13 4.61
CA GLU A 232 3.52 9.24 4.37
C GLU A 232 4.41 9.76 3.25
N ASN A 233 3.82 10.31 2.19
CA ASN A 233 4.53 10.69 0.98
C ASN A 233 4.86 12.20 0.96
N SER A 234 3.86 13.06 1.19
CA SER A 234 4.00 14.53 1.12
C SER A 234 3.26 15.21 2.26
N LEU A 235 3.81 16.33 2.75
CA LEU A 235 3.16 17.22 3.71
C LEU A 235 2.66 18.51 3.06
N VAL A 236 2.82 18.65 1.73
CA VAL A 236 2.51 19.87 1.00
C VAL A 236 1.51 19.64 -0.12
N LEU A 237 0.71 20.65 -0.37
CA LEU A 237 -0.22 20.72 -1.49
C LEU A 237 0.52 21.06 -2.79
N ARG A 238 -0.18 20.99 -3.92
CA ARG A 238 0.35 21.32 -5.26
C ARG A 238 0.93 22.73 -5.38
N ASP A 239 0.45 23.66 -4.56
CA ASP A 239 0.90 25.06 -4.55
C ASP A 239 2.07 25.30 -3.54
N GLY A 240 2.60 24.23 -2.93
CA GLY A 240 3.71 24.27 -1.97
C GLY A 240 3.29 24.63 -0.54
N ARG A 241 2.04 24.99 -0.28
CA ARG A 241 1.55 25.21 1.09
C ARG A 241 1.47 23.90 1.85
N ARG A 242 1.73 23.97 3.15
CA ARG A 242 1.55 22.83 4.05
C ARG A 242 0.07 22.44 4.09
N ALA A 243 -0.24 21.17 3.86
CA ALA A 243 -1.59 20.65 3.98
C ALA A 243 -2.03 20.68 5.46
N ALA A 244 -3.29 20.93 5.74
CA ALA A 244 -3.83 20.89 7.10
C ALA A 244 -3.89 19.45 7.64
N ASP A 245 -4.28 18.50 6.78
CA ASP A 245 -4.44 17.09 7.11
C ASP A 245 -4.40 16.21 5.84
N ASN A 246 -4.57 14.90 6.02
CA ASN A 246 -4.64 13.96 4.90
C ASN A 246 -5.88 14.15 4.01
N ARG A 247 -6.98 14.63 4.57
CA ARG A 247 -8.20 14.95 3.82
C ARG A 247 -7.92 15.98 2.74
N GLN A 248 -7.25 17.09 3.11
CA GLN A 248 -6.93 18.15 2.17
C GLN A 248 -6.00 17.68 1.03
N LEU A 249 -5.06 16.75 1.32
CA LEU A 249 -4.24 16.13 0.28
C LEU A 249 -5.09 15.30 -0.71
N ILE A 250 -6.10 14.59 -0.25
CA ILE A 250 -7.02 13.83 -1.12
C ILE A 250 -7.90 14.79 -1.94
N GLU A 251 -8.48 15.80 -1.30
CA GLU A 251 -9.42 16.74 -1.92
C GLU A 251 -8.82 17.47 -3.11
N GLN A 252 -7.52 17.79 -3.12
CA GLN A 252 -6.89 18.45 -4.28
C GLN A 252 -6.94 17.59 -5.57
N PHE A 253 -7.15 16.28 -5.44
CA PHE A 253 -7.28 15.35 -6.58
C PHE A 253 -8.74 15.04 -6.93
N THR A 254 -9.71 15.42 -6.11
CA THR A 254 -11.14 15.15 -6.35
C THR A 254 -11.86 16.29 -7.09
N VAL A 255 -11.18 17.38 -7.37
CA VAL A 255 -11.75 18.51 -8.13
C VAL A 255 -12.23 18.03 -9.50
N ALA A 256 -13.42 18.49 -9.93
CA ALA A 256 -14.12 18.07 -11.14
C ALA A 256 -13.21 18.04 -12.37
N GLY A 257 -13.19 16.90 -13.06
CA GLY A 257 -12.37 16.68 -14.26
C GLY A 257 -11.05 15.94 -14.03
N ASN A 258 -10.68 15.61 -12.79
CA ASN A 258 -9.49 14.79 -12.55
C ASN A 258 -9.80 13.28 -12.80
N PRO A 259 -9.04 12.60 -13.68
CA PRO A 259 -9.26 11.18 -14.02
C PRO A 259 -9.05 10.22 -12.85
N LEU A 260 -8.58 10.68 -11.67
CA LEU A 260 -8.45 9.88 -10.45
C LEU A 260 -9.79 9.45 -9.82
N HIS A 261 -10.92 9.93 -10.32
CA HIS A 261 -12.26 9.60 -9.79
C HIS A 261 -12.75 8.21 -10.22
N ARG A 262 -11.86 7.22 -10.31
CA ARG A 262 -12.24 5.82 -10.57
C ARG A 262 -12.51 5.08 -9.25
N PRO A 263 -13.57 4.25 -9.19
CA PRO A 263 -13.88 3.47 -7.99
C PRO A 263 -12.87 2.33 -7.78
N LEU A 264 -11.79 2.61 -7.05
CA LEU A 264 -10.78 1.61 -6.67
C LEU A 264 -11.38 0.39 -5.97
N ALA A 265 -12.45 0.61 -5.19
CA ALA A 265 -13.04 -0.41 -4.35
C ALA A 265 -13.77 -1.53 -5.10
N ALA A 266 -14.35 -1.27 -6.27
CA ALA A 266 -15.08 -2.31 -7.02
C ALA A 266 -14.13 -3.36 -7.60
N GLU A 267 -13.03 -2.94 -8.20
CA GLU A 267 -12.03 -3.86 -8.78
C GLU A 267 -11.32 -4.70 -7.71
N PHE A 268 -11.12 -4.15 -6.51
CA PHE A 268 -10.50 -4.85 -5.38
C PHE A 268 -11.50 -5.68 -4.56
N ARG A 269 -12.79 -5.27 -4.44
CA ARG A 269 -13.84 -6.01 -3.72
C ARG A 269 -14.34 -7.25 -4.47
N GLN A 270 -14.38 -7.25 -5.78
CA GLN A 270 -14.76 -8.44 -6.59
C GLN A 270 -13.83 -9.65 -6.35
N ALA A 271 -12.65 -9.44 -5.72
CA ALA A 271 -11.76 -10.50 -5.28
C ALA A 271 -12.30 -11.33 -4.12
N LYS A 272 -13.03 -10.72 -3.19
CA LYS A 272 -13.59 -11.42 -2.03
C LYS A 272 -14.79 -12.30 -2.38
N VAL A 273 -15.55 -11.92 -3.39
CA VAL A 273 -16.78 -12.63 -3.81
C VAL A 273 -16.46 -13.85 -4.67
N ALA A 274 -15.38 -13.81 -5.48
CA ALA A 274 -15.04 -14.90 -6.38
C ALA A 274 -14.42 -16.14 -5.71
N LEU A 275 -13.97 -16.03 -4.46
CA LEU A 275 -13.36 -17.16 -3.70
C LEU A 275 -14.30 -17.75 -2.63
N GLY A 276 -15.51 -17.21 -2.48
CA GLY A 276 -16.50 -17.67 -1.50
C GLY A 276 -17.72 -18.38 -2.05
N GLY A 277 -17.69 -18.79 -3.32
CA GLY A 277 -18.83 -19.41 -3.97
C GLY A 277 -18.51 -20.74 -4.62
N ASP A 278 -18.25 -21.79 -3.84
CA ASP A 278 -18.53 -23.19 -4.23
C ASP A 278 -18.51 -24.05 -2.96
N GLY A 279 -19.65 -24.15 -2.34
CA GLY A 279 -19.83 -25.05 -1.19
C GLY A 279 -21.22 -25.05 -0.60
N ASP A 280 -22.26 -25.07 -1.44
CA ASP A 280 -23.55 -25.63 -1.09
C ASP A 280 -24.16 -26.22 -2.35
N GLY A 281 -23.76 -27.46 -2.62
CA GLY A 281 -24.35 -28.37 -3.58
C GLY A 281 -24.93 -29.54 -2.84
N ASP A 282 -26.22 -29.56 -2.75
CA ASP A 282 -27.13 -30.67 -2.56
C ASP A 282 -26.57 -32.06 -2.16
N GLY A 283 -27.09 -32.57 -1.05
CA GLY A 283 -27.10 -33.97 -0.65
C GLY A 283 -28.07 -34.20 0.46
#